data_2883e28d9852abf1a618f7eaee9cbb30
#
_entry.id   2883e28d9852abf1a618f7eaee9cbb30
#
_cell.length_a   1.000
_cell.length_b   1.000
_cell.length_c   1.000
_cell.angle_alpha   90.00
_cell.angle_beta   90.00
_cell.angle_gamma   90.00
#
_symmetry.space_group_name_H-M   'P 1'
#
loop_
_entity.id
_entity.type
_entity.pdbx_description
1 polymer ?
#
loop_
_entity_poly.entity_id
_entity_poly.type
_entity_poly.pdbx_seq_one_letter_code
_entity_poly.pdbx_strand_id
1 'polypeptide(L)'
;MINISAEQGLYSTPVEIRVAASVSQLPIVRGLAETLVLLSDFTLDEVADIRLAVDEVCSALIAVAAPESSLHCRFTVGDLELQVRVSGVAAEEGLPDQRSFGWHVLRTLTDSVEATQDPFDPAVSGYPTTVEFRRVRGKA
;
A
#
# COMPACT_ATOMS: atom_id res chain seq x y z
N MET A 1 15.62 7.10 11.42
CA MET A 1 15.71 7.02 12.88
C MET A 1 14.34 6.79 13.48
N ILE A 2 14.27 5.88 14.42
CA ILE A 2 13.01 5.63 15.12
C ILE A 2 12.99 6.54 16.35
N ASN A 3 11.98 7.38 16.41
CA ASN A 3 11.77 8.23 17.54
C ASN A 3 10.65 7.63 18.40
N ILE A 4 11.01 7.03 19.51
CA ILE A 4 10.07 6.38 20.39
C ILE A 4 9.95 7.18 21.68
N SER A 5 8.76 7.72 21.90
CA SER A 5 8.41 8.37 23.14
C SER A 5 7.22 7.66 23.75
N ALA A 6 6.84 8.04 24.96
CA ALA A 6 5.66 7.48 25.60
C ALA A 6 4.40 7.71 24.76
N GLU A 7 4.30 8.88 24.13
CA GLU A 7 3.19 9.17 23.23
C GLU A 7 3.25 8.32 21.98
N GLN A 8 4.45 8.04 21.51
CA GLN A 8 4.62 7.26 20.30
C GLN A 8 4.46 5.76 20.54
N GLY A 9 4.43 5.33 21.80
CA GLY A 9 3.99 3.98 22.09
C GLY A 9 2.55 3.74 21.67
N LEU A 10 1.76 4.83 21.52
CA LEU A 10 0.39 4.77 21.07
C LEU A 10 0.26 4.97 19.55
N TYR A 11 1.32 5.43 18.91
CA TYR A 11 1.35 5.74 17.50
C TYR A 11 2.47 4.96 16.82
N SER A 12 2.24 4.55 15.61
CA SER A 12 3.24 3.82 14.87
C SER A 12 4.16 4.77 14.13
N THR A 13 5.42 4.39 14.04
CA THR A 13 6.35 5.06 13.15
C THR A 13 6.17 4.45 11.76
N PRO A 14 5.84 5.26 10.75
CA PRO A 14 5.69 4.71 9.41
C PRO A 14 7.02 4.26 8.83
N VAL A 15 6.98 3.17 8.08
CA VAL A 15 8.11 2.70 7.28
C VAL A 15 7.77 2.95 5.83
N GLU A 16 8.69 3.56 5.10
CA GLU A 16 8.45 3.98 3.73
C GLU A 16 9.52 3.43 2.81
N ILE A 17 9.11 3.12 1.59
CA ILE A 17 10.03 2.70 0.54
C ILE A 17 9.57 3.31 -0.78
N ARG A 18 10.53 3.72 -1.59
CA ARG A 18 10.28 4.18 -2.96
C ARG A 18 10.96 3.23 -3.92
N VAL A 19 10.23 2.74 -4.89
CA VAL A 19 10.74 1.84 -5.92
C VAL A 19 10.25 2.29 -7.28
N ALA A 20 10.90 1.85 -8.34
CA ALA A 20 10.39 2.08 -9.68
C ALA A 20 9.02 1.41 -9.82
N ALA A 21 8.13 2.03 -10.58
CA ALA A 21 6.80 1.48 -10.85
C ALA A 21 6.92 0.38 -11.92
N SER A 22 7.50 -0.74 -11.52
CA SER A 22 7.80 -1.86 -12.39
C SER A 22 7.55 -3.17 -11.67
N VAL A 23 7.05 -4.15 -12.40
CA VAL A 23 6.77 -5.48 -11.86
C VAL A 23 8.00 -6.10 -11.20
N SER A 24 9.20 -5.78 -11.72
CA SER A 24 10.45 -6.29 -11.17
C SER A 24 10.71 -5.86 -9.72
N GLN A 25 10.03 -4.80 -9.25
CA GLN A 25 10.19 -4.28 -7.89
C GLN A 25 9.21 -4.88 -6.89
N LEU A 26 8.20 -5.62 -7.35
CA LEU A 26 7.21 -6.21 -6.46
C LEU A 26 7.82 -7.10 -5.37
N PRO A 27 8.82 -7.94 -5.65
CA PRO A 27 9.41 -8.78 -4.59
C PRO A 27 9.99 -7.97 -3.43
N ILE A 28 10.53 -6.77 -3.71
CA ILE A 28 11.11 -5.91 -2.67
C ILE A 28 10.01 -5.38 -1.76
N VAL A 29 8.93 -4.85 -2.36
CA VAL A 29 7.81 -4.31 -1.60
C VAL A 29 7.13 -5.42 -0.80
N ARG A 30 6.93 -6.57 -1.43
CA ARG A 30 6.33 -7.74 -0.79
C ARG A 30 7.15 -8.21 0.41
N GLY A 31 8.47 -8.29 0.24
CA GLY A 31 9.37 -8.71 1.31
C GLY A 31 9.37 -7.74 2.48
N LEU A 32 9.33 -6.44 2.22
CA LEU A 32 9.25 -5.45 3.29
C LEU A 32 7.93 -5.57 4.03
N ALA A 33 6.83 -5.65 3.31
CA ALA A 33 5.50 -5.78 3.92
C ALA A 33 5.43 -7.02 4.81
N GLU A 34 5.88 -8.15 4.29
CA GLU A 34 5.88 -9.40 5.03
C GLU A 34 6.73 -9.31 6.30
N THR A 35 7.92 -8.73 6.20
CA THR A 35 8.79 -8.55 7.37
C THR A 35 8.13 -7.71 8.44
N LEU A 36 7.54 -6.58 8.06
CA LEU A 36 6.88 -5.69 9.01
C LEU A 36 5.71 -6.39 9.71
N VAL A 37 4.93 -7.15 8.96
CA VAL A 37 3.76 -7.82 9.52
C VAL A 37 4.17 -8.98 10.42
N LEU A 38 5.22 -9.71 10.06
CA LEU A 38 5.76 -10.80 10.89
C LEU A 38 6.35 -10.28 12.21
N LEU A 39 6.90 -9.08 12.21
CA LEU A 39 7.41 -8.45 13.43
C LEU A 39 6.31 -7.87 14.31
N SER A 40 5.09 -7.86 13.82
CA SER A 40 3.91 -7.39 14.54
C SER A 40 3.09 -8.61 14.95
N ASP A 41 2.07 -8.42 15.77
CA ASP A 41 1.30 -9.56 16.31
C ASP A 41 0.18 -10.01 15.38
N PHE A 42 0.46 -10.09 14.08
CA PHE A 42 -0.50 -10.64 13.12
C PHE A 42 -0.32 -12.16 13.03
N THR A 43 -1.41 -12.87 12.78
CA THR A 43 -1.35 -14.31 12.55
C THR A 43 -0.76 -14.60 11.18
N LEU A 44 -0.34 -15.84 10.95
CA LEU A 44 0.20 -16.23 9.65
C LEU A 44 -0.83 -16.06 8.52
N ASP A 45 -2.11 -16.30 8.81
CA ASP A 45 -3.17 -16.08 7.83
C ASP A 45 -3.31 -14.61 7.50
N GLU A 46 -3.23 -13.75 8.51
CA GLU A 46 -3.27 -12.30 8.30
C GLU A 46 -2.06 -11.82 7.50
N VAL A 47 -0.88 -12.38 7.77
CA VAL A 47 0.33 -12.05 7.00
C VAL A 47 0.13 -12.38 5.52
N ALA A 48 -0.41 -13.56 5.22
CA ALA A 48 -0.67 -13.97 3.85
C ALA A 48 -1.68 -13.04 3.16
N ASP A 49 -2.74 -12.67 3.86
CA ASP A 49 -3.76 -11.77 3.34
C ASP A 49 -3.18 -10.38 3.03
N ILE A 50 -2.39 -9.85 3.95
CA ILE A 50 -1.78 -8.52 3.79
C ILE A 50 -0.79 -8.54 2.62
N ARG A 51 0.00 -9.59 2.51
CA ARG A 51 0.95 -9.72 1.40
C ARG A 51 0.22 -9.68 0.06
N LEU A 52 -0.89 -10.42 -0.04
CA LEU A 52 -1.68 -10.45 -1.26
C LEU A 52 -2.33 -9.09 -1.53
N ALA A 53 -2.82 -8.41 -0.48
CA ALA A 53 -3.41 -7.09 -0.63
C ALA A 53 -2.38 -6.08 -1.15
N VAL A 54 -1.17 -6.10 -0.62
CA VAL A 54 -0.08 -5.23 -1.09
C VAL A 54 0.24 -5.50 -2.56
N ASP A 55 0.30 -6.77 -2.94
CA ASP A 55 0.53 -7.15 -4.34
C ASP A 55 -0.56 -6.59 -5.26
N GLU A 56 -1.81 -6.70 -4.86
CA GLU A 56 -2.93 -6.22 -5.67
C GLU A 56 -2.89 -4.71 -5.86
N VAL A 57 -2.61 -3.97 -4.79
CA VAL A 57 -2.52 -2.51 -4.86
C VAL A 57 -1.37 -2.09 -5.76
N CYS A 58 -0.18 -2.66 -5.54
CA CYS A 58 0.99 -2.29 -6.33
C CYS A 58 0.81 -2.66 -7.79
N SER A 59 0.26 -3.83 -8.09
CA SER A 59 0.01 -4.27 -9.46
C SER A 59 -0.97 -3.35 -10.18
N ALA A 60 -2.03 -2.92 -9.48
CA ALA A 60 -3.01 -2.00 -10.07
C ALA A 60 -2.38 -0.66 -10.44
N LEU A 61 -1.52 -0.13 -9.57
CA LEU A 61 -0.86 1.15 -9.84
C LEU A 61 0.22 1.02 -10.91
N ILE A 62 0.96 -0.08 -10.92
CA ILE A 62 1.98 -0.33 -11.95
C ILE A 62 1.33 -0.44 -13.33
N ALA A 63 0.16 -1.08 -13.42
CA ALA A 63 -0.53 -1.27 -14.69
C ALA A 63 -0.87 0.04 -15.40
N VAL A 64 -1.07 1.13 -14.65
CA VAL A 64 -1.45 2.44 -15.19
C VAL A 64 -0.35 3.48 -15.04
N ALA A 65 0.83 3.08 -14.58
CA ALA A 65 1.91 4.00 -14.24
C ALA A 65 2.43 4.77 -15.44
N ALA A 66 2.72 6.05 -15.22
CA ALA A 66 3.41 6.86 -16.22
C ALA A 66 4.83 6.32 -16.42
N PRO A 67 5.41 6.47 -17.64
CA PRO A 67 6.76 6.00 -17.89
C PRO A 67 7.77 6.57 -16.90
N GLU A 68 8.68 5.71 -16.45
CA GLU A 68 9.78 6.09 -15.55
C GLU A 68 9.32 6.63 -14.18
N SER A 69 8.07 6.43 -13.82
CA SER A 69 7.56 6.86 -12.52
C SER A 69 7.89 5.86 -11.43
N SER A 70 7.63 6.26 -10.20
CA SER A 70 7.92 5.45 -9.01
C SER A 70 6.66 5.17 -8.22
N LEU A 71 6.72 4.12 -7.40
CA LEU A 71 5.75 3.89 -6.35
C LEU A 71 6.35 4.32 -5.02
N HIS A 72 5.55 4.95 -4.19
CA HIS A 72 5.92 5.28 -2.82
C HIS A 72 4.97 4.50 -1.90
N CYS A 73 5.53 3.60 -1.11
CA CYS A 73 4.76 2.74 -0.23
C CYS A 73 5.02 3.15 1.21
N ARG A 74 3.95 3.35 1.97
CA ARG A 74 4.02 3.74 3.37
C ARG A 74 3.23 2.76 4.20
N PHE A 75 3.90 2.16 5.20
CA PHE A 75 3.31 1.17 6.10
C PHE A 75 3.29 1.74 7.51
N THR A 76 2.13 1.80 8.11
CA THR A 76 1.97 2.28 9.47
C THR A 76 1.36 1.17 10.31
N VAL A 77 2.16 0.60 11.21
CA VAL A 77 1.71 -0.50 12.07
C VAL A 77 1.30 0.06 13.42
N GLY A 78 0.03 -0.05 13.74
CA GLY A 78 -0.49 0.37 15.04
C GLY A 78 -0.76 -0.83 15.94
N ASP A 79 -1.27 -0.54 17.14
CA ASP A 79 -1.60 -1.59 18.10
C ASP A 79 -2.72 -2.48 17.60
N LEU A 80 -3.66 -1.92 16.85
CA LEU A 80 -4.86 -2.61 16.43
C LEU A 80 -4.92 -2.88 14.94
N GLU A 81 -4.15 -2.14 14.14
CA GLU A 81 -4.29 -2.23 12.70
C GLU A 81 -3.01 -1.88 11.96
N LEU A 82 -2.96 -2.34 10.72
CA LEU A 82 -1.97 -1.93 9.73
C LEU A 82 -2.65 -1.01 8.74
N GLN A 83 -2.01 0.09 8.40
CA GLN A 83 -2.43 1.00 7.35
C GLN A 83 -1.36 1.00 6.28
N VAL A 84 -1.77 0.79 5.04
CA VAL A 84 -0.85 0.79 3.89
C VAL A 84 -1.33 1.82 2.89
N ARG A 85 -0.43 2.72 2.51
CA ARG A 85 -0.70 3.73 1.49
C ARG A 85 0.33 3.57 0.38
N VAL A 86 -0.15 3.39 -0.84
CA VAL A 86 0.72 3.30 -2.01
C VAL A 86 0.35 4.42 -2.96
N SER A 87 1.33 5.23 -3.31
CA SER A 87 1.15 6.36 -4.22
C SER A 87 1.98 6.14 -5.47
N GLY A 88 1.42 6.51 -6.60
CA GLY A 88 2.09 6.43 -7.88
C GLY A 88 1.62 7.55 -8.80
N VAL A 89 2.14 7.57 -10.01
CA VAL A 89 1.73 8.54 -11.02
C VAL A 89 1.10 7.77 -12.17
N ALA A 90 -0.18 8.01 -12.42
CA ALA A 90 -0.87 7.39 -13.55
C ALA A 90 -0.64 8.19 -14.82
N ALA A 91 -0.50 7.48 -15.94
CA ALA A 91 -0.30 8.13 -17.24
C ALA A 91 -1.56 8.83 -17.73
N GLU A 92 -2.73 8.32 -17.33
CA GLU A 92 -4.02 8.83 -17.79
C GLU A 92 -4.95 9.09 -16.61
N GLU A 93 -5.92 9.96 -16.82
CA GLU A 93 -6.93 10.23 -15.83
C GLU A 93 -7.83 9.01 -15.63
N GLY A 94 -8.11 8.68 -14.38
CA GLY A 94 -8.99 7.58 -14.03
C GLY A 94 -8.43 6.75 -12.88
N LEU A 95 -9.31 6.37 -11.97
CA LEU A 95 -8.95 5.49 -10.86
C LEU A 95 -8.82 4.04 -11.35
N PRO A 96 -8.10 3.19 -10.60
CA PRO A 96 -8.10 1.76 -10.89
C PRO A 96 -9.52 1.22 -11.01
N ASP A 97 -9.71 0.24 -11.89
CA ASP A 97 -11.04 -0.34 -12.11
C ASP A 97 -11.50 -1.09 -10.85
N GLN A 98 -12.45 -0.50 -10.15
CA GLN A 98 -12.95 -1.04 -8.89
C GLN A 98 -13.95 -2.19 -9.09
N ARG A 99 -14.23 -2.54 -10.34
CA ARG A 99 -15.05 -3.71 -10.66
C ARG A 99 -14.20 -4.89 -11.09
N SER A 100 -12.88 -4.73 -11.13
CA SER A 100 -11.98 -5.81 -11.50
C SER A 100 -11.96 -6.90 -10.42
N PHE A 101 -11.53 -8.10 -10.81
CA PHE A 101 -11.39 -9.20 -9.88
C PHE A 101 -10.36 -8.87 -8.80
N GLY A 102 -9.23 -8.26 -9.21
CA GLY A 102 -8.20 -7.86 -8.25
C GLY A 102 -8.70 -6.91 -7.20
N TRP A 103 -9.52 -5.95 -7.58
CA TRP A 103 -10.10 -5.01 -6.62
C TRP A 103 -11.09 -5.71 -5.69
N HIS A 104 -11.84 -6.67 -6.21
CA HIS A 104 -12.74 -7.48 -5.40
C HIS A 104 -11.96 -8.29 -4.35
N VAL A 105 -10.85 -8.90 -4.75
CA VAL A 105 -9.97 -9.62 -3.84
C VAL A 105 -9.47 -8.68 -2.76
N LEU A 106 -9.01 -7.49 -3.15
CA LEU A 106 -8.50 -6.48 -2.23
C LEU A 106 -9.55 -6.10 -1.17
N ARG A 107 -10.79 -5.90 -1.58
CA ARG A 107 -11.86 -5.60 -0.63
C ARG A 107 -12.12 -6.73 0.35
N THR A 108 -11.98 -7.96 -0.11
CA THR A 108 -12.19 -9.14 0.73
C THR A 108 -11.10 -9.27 1.79
N LEU A 109 -9.87 -8.85 1.46
CA LEU A 109 -8.71 -9.02 2.33
C LEU A 109 -8.51 -7.87 3.31
N THR A 110 -9.28 -6.80 3.19
CA THR A 110 -9.04 -5.58 3.96
C THR A 110 -10.31 -5.12 4.67
N ASP A 111 -10.13 -4.30 5.71
CA ASP A 111 -11.26 -3.70 6.42
C ASP A 111 -11.77 -2.45 5.72
N SER A 112 -10.89 -1.78 4.99
CA SER A 112 -11.28 -0.67 4.14
C SER A 112 -10.24 -0.48 3.06
N VAL A 113 -10.67 0.00 1.89
CA VAL A 113 -9.78 0.35 0.80
C VAL A 113 -10.37 1.56 0.08
N GLU A 114 -9.50 2.50 -0.26
CA GLU A 114 -9.90 3.74 -0.90
C GLU A 114 -8.86 4.14 -1.93
N ALA A 115 -9.32 4.61 -3.08
CA ALA A 115 -8.46 5.13 -4.15
C ALA A 115 -8.82 6.58 -4.43
N THR A 116 -7.80 7.42 -4.58
CA THR A 116 -7.97 8.82 -4.93
C THR A 116 -6.97 9.20 -6.01
N GLN A 117 -7.32 10.22 -6.79
CA GLN A 117 -6.43 10.73 -7.84
C GLN A 117 -6.51 12.24 -7.87
N ASP A 118 -5.34 12.88 -7.90
CA ASP A 118 -5.23 14.32 -8.05
C ASP A 118 -5.29 14.71 -9.53
N PRO A 119 -5.58 15.99 -9.83
CA PRO A 119 -5.50 16.48 -11.21
C PRO A 119 -4.09 16.32 -11.79
N PHE A 120 -3.99 16.41 -13.11
CA PHE A 120 -2.71 16.34 -13.79
C PHE A 120 -1.68 17.29 -13.17
N ASP A 121 -0.52 16.75 -12.85
CA ASP A 121 0.58 17.51 -12.26
C ASP A 121 1.75 17.53 -13.26
N PRO A 122 2.07 18.73 -13.84
CA PRO A 122 3.18 18.82 -14.79
C PRO A 122 4.53 18.45 -14.16
N ALA A 123 4.70 18.63 -12.86
CA ALA A 123 5.95 18.31 -12.18
C ALA A 123 6.29 16.83 -12.25
N VAL A 124 5.28 15.97 -12.31
CA VAL A 124 5.46 14.51 -12.39
C VAL A 124 4.97 13.93 -13.72
N SER A 125 4.48 14.80 -14.61
CA SER A 125 3.99 14.42 -15.94
C SER A 125 2.90 13.35 -15.88
N GLY A 126 1.94 13.52 -15.00
CA GLY A 126 0.86 12.56 -14.87
C GLY A 126 -0.08 12.90 -13.72
N TYR A 127 -0.87 11.92 -13.35
CA TYR A 127 -1.93 12.06 -12.34
C TYR A 127 -1.52 11.35 -11.06
N PRO A 128 -1.15 12.09 -9.99
CA PRO A 128 -0.83 11.47 -8.70
C PRO A 128 -2.04 10.65 -8.22
N THR A 129 -1.79 9.37 -7.96
CA THR A 129 -2.84 8.42 -7.61
C THR A 129 -2.44 7.67 -6.36
N THR A 130 -3.35 7.52 -5.42
CA THR A 130 -3.08 6.88 -4.13
C THR A 130 -4.15 5.84 -3.85
N VAL A 131 -3.70 4.67 -3.39
CA VAL A 131 -4.59 3.64 -2.85
C VAL A 131 -4.17 3.39 -1.42
N GLU A 132 -5.13 3.38 -0.51
CA GLU A 132 -4.89 3.16 0.90
C GLU A 132 -5.83 2.08 1.40
N PHE A 133 -5.28 1.14 2.18
CA PHE A 133 -6.13 0.14 2.83
C PHE A 133 -5.74 -0.02 4.29
N ARG A 134 -6.67 -0.59 5.06
CA ARG A 134 -6.48 -0.89 6.46
C ARG A 134 -6.83 -2.35 6.72
N ARG A 135 -6.05 -2.98 7.57
CA ARG A 135 -6.35 -4.34 8.04
C ARG A 135 -6.24 -4.35 9.56
N VAL A 136 -7.35 -4.69 10.21
CA VAL A 136 -7.42 -4.76 11.66
C VAL A 136 -6.88 -6.11 12.12
N ARG A 137 -6.07 -6.08 13.18
CA ARG A 137 -5.46 -7.28 13.76
C ARG A 137 -6.48 -8.04 14.60
N GLY A 138 -6.39 -9.37 14.55
CA GLY A 138 -7.20 -10.22 15.40
C GLY A 138 -8.68 -10.25 15.07
N LYS A 139 -9.04 -9.79 13.89
CA LYS A 139 -10.41 -9.81 13.45
C LYS A 139 -10.82 -11.23 13.09
N ALA A 140 -11.90 -11.69 13.68
CA ALA A 140 -12.42 -13.00 13.40
C ALA A 140 -13.13 -13.05 12.05
#